data_598d57f872d7c9b25524c4396f9624bc
#
_entry.id   598d57f872d7c9b25524c4396f9624bc
#
_cell.length_a   1.000
_cell.length_b   1.000
_cell.length_c   1.000
_cell.angle_alpha   90.00
_cell.angle_beta   90.00
_cell.angle_gamma   90.00
#
_symmetry.space_group_name_H-M   'P 1'
#
loop_
_entity.id
_entity.type
_entity.pdbx_description
1 polymer ?
#
loop_
_entity_poly.entity_id
_entity_poly.type
_entity_poly.pdbx_seq_one_letter_code
_entity_poly.pdbx_strand_id
1 'polypeptide(L)'
;ELIKSSEIPCRSALPQLIQGEYDGCLLNNNGLTKITEIITNGLFGRGRQWNGKSFGEKSTGINRFRSKELGSTTETEHMFRYDIGPSTLHPDKESIRLDYGNFQSPWSLWKTMKDEVRVAAVNDDGNLVLIGMGCMAWSGGFWNASPFCLYTRK
;
A
#
# COMPACT_ATOMS: atom_id res chain seq x y z
N GLU A 1 -9.03 19.84 17.42
CA GLU A 1 -9.28 18.75 18.40
C GLU A 1 -8.23 17.69 18.15
N LEU A 2 -7.39 17.45 19.15
CA LEU A 2 -6.25 16.54 19.07
C LEU A 2 -6.75 15.11 18.89
N ILE A 3 -6.31 14.48 17.80
CA ILE A 3 -6.52 13.06 17.54
C ILE A 3 -5.98 12.30 18.76
N LYS A 4 -6.87 11.71 19.53
CA LYS A 4 -6.48 10.77 20.58
C LYS A 4 -5.68 9.67 19.90
N SER A 5 -4.45 9.44 20.33
CA SER A 5 -3.66 8.28 19.99
C SER A 5 -4.48 7.04 20.32
N SER A 6 -5.23 6.54 19.34
CA SER A 6 -5.94 5.28 19.46
C SER A 6 -4.89 4.19 19.56
N GLU A 7 -4.93 3.44 20.65
CA GLU A 7 -4.14 2.21 20.78
C GLU A 7 -4.35 1.37 19.52
N ILE A 8 -3.26 0.96 18.90
CA ILE A 8 -3.31 0.09 17.72
C ILE A 8 -4.11 -1.15 18.13
N PRO A 9 -5.16 -1.52 17.38
CA PRO A 9 -5.98 -2.68 17.72
C PRO A 9 -5.11 -3.90 17.93
N CYS A 10 -5.51 -4.78 18.85
CA CYS A 10 -4.81 -6.01 19.12
C CYS A 10 -4.42 -6.73 17.83
N ARG A 11 -3.19 -7.23 17.74
CA ARG A 11 -2.60 -7.90 16.57
C ARG A 11 -3.53 -8.94 15.93
N SER A 12 -4.36 -9.63 16.71
CA SER A 12 -5.33 -10.60 16.23
C SER A 12 -6.55 -9.99 15.52
N ALA A 13 -6.92 -8.76 15.83
CA ALA A 13 -8.06 -8.07 15.22
C ALA A 13 -7.68 -7.22 14.00
N LEU A 14 -6.41 -6.85 13.86
CA LEU A 14 -5.95 -5.95 12.81
C LEU A 14 -6.21 -6.48 11.39
N PRO A 15 -6.02 -7.78 11.05
CA PRO A 15 -6.35 -8.29 9.72
C PRO A 15 -7.83 -8.13 9.35
N GLN A 16 -8.73 -8.23 10.30
CA GLN A 16 -10.17 -8.02 10.06
C GLN A 16 -10.50 -6.53 9.94
N LEU A 17 -9.84 -5.69 10.74
CA LEU A 17 -10.08 -4.25 10.76
C LEU A 17 -9.66 -3.56 9.46
N ILE A 18 -8.59 -4.05 8.81
CA ILE A 18 -8.07 -3.45 7.58
C ILE A 18 -8.72 -4.01 6.31
N GLN A 19 -9.61 -4.99 6.41
CA GLN A 19 -10.32 -5.51 5.23
C GLN A 19 -11.16 -4.41 4.59
N GLY A 20 -11.12 -4.35 3.26
CA GLY A 20 -11.90 -3.37 2.51
C GLY A 20 -11.11 -2.73 1.37
N GLU A 21 -11.76 -1.79 0.71
CA GLU A 21 -11.20 -1.00 -0.36
C GLU A 21 -10.67 0.34 0.15
N TYR A 22 -9.48 0.67 -0.28
CA TYR A 22 -8.82 1.93 0.05
C TYR A 22 -8.47 2.67 -1.22
N ASP A 23 -8.85 3.92 -1.29
CA ASP A 23 -8.32 4.83 -2.28
C ASP A 23 -6.92 5.28 -1.84
N GLY A 24 -6.03 5.48 -2.81
CA GLY A 24 -4.63 5.74 -2.54
C GLY A 24 -4.11 6.97 -3.26
N CYS A 25 -3.15 7.63 -2.64
CA CYS A 25 -2.36 8.67 -3.28
C CYS A 25 -0.87 8.51 -2.95
N LEU A 26 -0.02 8.82 -3.93
CA LEU A 26 1.42 8.93 -3.72
C LEU A 26 1.70 10.26 -3.01
N LEU A 27 2.49 10.20 -1.96
CA LEU A 27 2.89 11.38 -1.21
C LEU A 27 4.12 12.00 -1.85
N ASN A 28 4.20 13.34 -1.81
CA ASN A 28 5.33 14.06 -2.38
C ASN A 28 6.62 13.79 -1.59
N ASN A 29 7.65 13.35 -2.28
CA ASN A 29 8.97 13.09 -1.73
C ASN A 29 10.01 13.95 -2.47
N ASN A 30 10.01 15.27 -2.23
CA ASN A 30 11.04 16.25 -2.60
C ASN A 30 11.71 16.01 -3.99
N GLY A 31 10.89 15.93 -5.05
CA GLY A 31 11.38 15.80 -6.43
C GLY A 31 11.47 14.38 -6.97
N LEU A 32 11.45 13.35 -6.14
CA LEU A 32 11.40 11.95 -6.60
C LEU A 32 9.97 11.51 -6.98
N THR A 33 8.97 12.31 -6.68
CA THR A 33 7.55 11.99 -6.95
C THR A 33 7.29 11.72 -8.43
N LYS A 34 7.86 12.53 -9.33
CA LYS A 34 7.70 12.31 -10.77
C LYS A 34 8.26 10.96 -11.23
N ILE A 35 9.40 10.57 -10.70
CA ILE A 35 10.02 9.28 -11.02
C ILE A 35 9.14 8.15 -10.46
N THR A 36 8.67 8.30 -9.23
CA THR A 36 7.76 7.34 -8.60
C THR A 36 6.45 7.20 -9.38
N GLU A 37 5.86 8.31 -9.81
CA GLU A 37 4.65 8.31 -10.64
C GLU A 37 4.89 7.63 -12.00
N ILE A 38 6.00 7.91 -12.67
CA ILE A 38 6.38 7.28 -13.93
C ILE A 38 6.54 5.77 -13.74
N ILE A 39 7.22 5.34 -12.69
CA ILE A 39 7.40 3.92 -12.39
C ILE A 39 6.05 3.29 -12.04
N THR A 40 5.30 3.87 -11.12
CA THR A 40 4.06 3.28 -10.61
C THR A 40 2.96 3.26 -11.69
N ASN A 41 2.77 4.35 -12.39
CA ASN A 41 1.69 4.47 -13.37
C ASN A 41 2.13 4.00 -14.77
N GLY A 42 3.36 4.26 -15.16
CA GLY A 42 3.88 3.90 -16.47
C GLY A 42 4.27 2.43 -16.54
N LEU A 43 5.24 2.02 -15.74
CA LEU A 43 5.79 0.66 -15.81
C LEU A 43 4.84 -0.36 -15.17
N PHE A 44 4.33 -0.08 -13.98
CA PHE A 44 3.50 -1.01 -13.23
C PHE A 44 2.03 -0.93 -13.58
N GLY A 45 1.51 0.26 -13.74
CA GLY A 45 0.13 0.49 -14.16
C GLY A 45 -0.10 0.26 -15.65
N ARG A 46 0.95 0.03 -16.46
CA ARG A 46 0.84 -0.04 -17.94
C ARG A 46 0.11 1.18 -18.51
N GLY A 47 0.45 2.38 -18.01
CA GLY A 47 -0.20 3.63 -18.39
C GLY A 47 -1.49 3.96 -17.62
N ARG A 48 -1.97 3.05 -16.74
CA ARG A 48 -3.08 3.30 -15.82
C ARG A 48 -2.58 4.01 -14.56
N GLN A 49 -3.45 4.82 -13.96
CA GLN A 49 -3.13 5.47 -12.70
C GLN A 49 -3.39 4.54 -11.53
N TRP A 50 -2.41 4.38 -10.65
CA TRP A 50 -2.62 3.69 -9.39
C TRP A 50 -3.66 4.43 -8.54
N ASN A 51 -4.65 3.70 -8.04
CA ASN A 51 -5.81 4.26 -7.32
C ASN A 51 -5.96 3.69 -5.91
N GLY A 52 -5.05 2.86 -5.45
CA GLY A 52 -5.08 2.31 -4.10
C GLY A 52 -4.94 0.80 -4.02
N LYS A 53 -5.48 0.24 -2.95
CA LYS A 53 -5.38 -1.19 -2.65
C LYS A 53 -6.71 -1.71 -2.09
N SER A 54 -6.95 -3.00 -2.28
CA SER A 54 -7.98 -3.75 -1.56
C SER A 54 -7.33 -4.80 -0.68
N PHE A 55 -7.76 -4.88 0.56
CA PHE A 55 -7.35 -5.92 1.51
C PHE A 55 -8.51 -6.90 1.68
N GLY A 56 -8.28 -8.14 1.33
CA GLY A 56 -9.27 -9.20 1.37
C GLY A 56 -9.07 -10.17 2.53
N GLU A 57 -9.86 -11.22 2.51
CA GLU A 57 -9.76 -12.33 3.45
C GLU A 57 -8.43 -13.09 3.29
N LYS A 58 -8.11 -13.94 4.29
CA LYS A 58 -6.93 -14.82 4.29
C LYS A 58 -5.61 -14.08 4.10
N SER A 59 -5.55 -12.83 4.58
CA SER A 59 -4.34 -11.99 4.50
C SER A 59 -3.82 -11.82 3.07
N THR A 60 -4.73 -11.66 2.12
CA THR A 60 -4.42 -11.36 0.71
C THR A 60 -5.00 -10.02 0.31
N GLY A 61 -4.39 -9.38 -0.66
CA GLY A 61 -4.88 -8.12 -1.20
C GLY A 61 -4.42 -7.92 -2.63
N ILE A 62 -4.86 -6.81 -3.23
CA ILE A 62 -4.59 -6.52 -4.63
C ILE A 62 -4.49 -5.01 -4.85
N ASN A 63 -3.62 -4.57 -5.77
CA ASN A 63 -3.56 -3.19 -6.19
C ASN A 63 -4.70 -2.84 -7.14
N ARG A 64 -5.15 -1.60 -7.06
CA ARG A 64 -6.22 -1.04 -7.88
C ARG A 64 -5.64 0.04 -8.78
N PHE A 65 -6.04 0.01 -10.05
CA PHE A 65 -5.63 0.97 -11.06
C PHE A 65 -6.86 1.55 -11.77
N ARG A 66 -6.79 2.81 -12.18
CA ARG A 66 -7.83 3.48 -12.97
C ARG A 66 -7.32 3.66 -14.40
N SER A 67 -8.09 3.20 -15.37
CA SER A 67 -7.83 3.47 -16.78
C SER A 67 -8.08 4.95 -17.10
N LYS A 68 -7.16 5.57 -17.83
CA LYS A 68 -7.34 6.96 -18.32
C LYS A 68 -8.34 7.03 -19.48
N GLU A 69 -8.48 5.96 -20.24
CA GLU A 69 -9.28 5.95 -21.48
C GLU A 69 -10.75 5.59 -21.28
N LEU A 70 -11.09 4.84 -20.25
CA LEU A 70 -12.44 4.34 -19.99
C LEU A 70 -13.14 4.97 -18.78
N GLY A 71 -12.72 6.14 -18.36
CA GLY A 71 -13.47 7.05 -17.48
C GLY A 71 -13.84 6.58 -16.08
N SER A 72 -13.95 5.31 -15.75
CA SER A 72 -14.31 4.91 -14.38
C SER A 72 -14.06 3.45 -14.00
N THR A 73 -13.60 2.59 -14.86
CA THR A 73 -13.37 1.18 -14.51
C THR A 73 -12.11 1.04 -13.67
N THR A 74 -12.27 0.58 -12.44
CA THR A 74 -11.15 0.17 -11.60
C THR A 74 -10.75 -1.24 -11.99
N GLU A 75 -9.53 -1.41 -12.46
CA GLU A 75 -8.92 -2.70 -12.71
C GLU A 75 -8.05 -3.11 -11.52
N THR A 76 -8.01 -4.39 -11.24
CA THR A 76 -7.20 -4.94 -10.14
C THR A 76 -6.07 -5.77 -10.71
N GLU A 77 -4.84 -5.54 -10.21
CA GLU A 77 -3.66 -6.27 -10.64
C GLU A 77 -2.64 -6.33 -9.49
N HIS A 78 -1.69 -7.24 -9.58
CA HIS A 78 -0.60 -7.40 -8.62
C HIS A 78 -1.06 -7.72 -7.20
N MET A 79 -1.52 -8.96 -7.02
CA MET A 79 -1.86 -9.50 -5.71
C MET A 79 -0.65 -9.50 -4.76
N PHE A 80 -0.92 -9.36 -3.48
CA PHE A 80 0.05 -9.46 -2.40
C PHE A 80 -0.50 -10.30 -1.25
N ARG A 81 0.39 -10.84 -0.45
CA ARG A 81 0.07 -11.29 0.91
C ARG A 81 0.43 -10.20 1.89
N TYR A 82 -0.28 -10.14 3.01
CA TYR A 82 0.10 -9.26 4.10
C TYR A 82 0.16 -10.01 5.42
N ASP A 83 1.07 -9.59 6.26
CA ASP A 83 1.22 -10.05 7.64
C ASP A 83 1.57 -8.87 8.56
N ILE A 84 1.52 -9.10 9.86
CA ILE A 84 1.94 -8.12 10.85
C ILE A 84 3.25 -8.59 11.44
N GLY A 85 4.23 -7.72 11.41
CA GLY A 85 5.54 -8.01 11.96
C GLY A 85 6.39 -6.75 12.17
N PRO A 86 7.62 -6.92 12.64
CA PRO A 86 8.54 -5.81 12.81
C PRO A 86 8.73 -5.05 11.50
N SER A 87 8.69 -3.73 11.58
CA SER A 87 8.99 -2.88 10.44
C SER A 87 10.47 -2.99 10.06
N THR A 88 10.74 -2.98 8.76
CA THR A 88 12.12 -2.95 8.27
C THR A 88 12.79 -1.60 8.55
N LEU A 89 12.00 -0.51 8.55
CA LEU A 89 12.51 0.84 8.82
C LEU A 89 12.65 1.15 10.32
N HIS A 90 11.77 0.56 11.12
CA HIS A 90 11.71 0.78 12.56
C HIS A 90 11.46 -0.56 13.27
N PRO A 91 12.50 -1.38 13.49
CA PRO A 91 12.35 -2.74 14.01
C PRO A 91 11.69 -2.83 15.40
N ASP A 92 11.70 -1.73 16.14
CA ASP A 92 11.00 -1.57 17.43
C ASP A 92 9.49 -1.38 17.31
N LYS A 93 8.98 -1.21 16.08
CA LYS A 93 7.57 -0.98 15.81
C LYS A 93 7.02 -2.04 14.85
N GLU A 94 5.75 -2.38 15.04
CA GLU A 94 5.05 -3.27 14.12
C GLU A 94 4.51 -2.50 12.91
N SER A 95 4.45 -3.20 11.77
CA SER A 95 3.84 -2.74 10.53
C SER A 95 3.07 -3.87 9.86
N ILE A 96 2.14 -3.50 9.00
CA ILE A 96 1.50 -4.41 8.05
C ILE A 96 2.44 -4.49 6.86
N ARG A 97 3.03 -5.67 6.63
CA ARG A 97 3.99 -5.90 5.55
C ARG A 97 3.27 -6.56 4.39
N LEU A 98 3.44 -6.02 3.20
CA LEU A 98 2.85 -6.53 1.96
C LEU A 98 3.95 -7.16 1.10
N ASP A 99 3.79 -8.42 0.76
CA ASP A 99 4.73 -9.20 -0.07
C ASP A 99 4.06 -9.65 -1.36
N TYR A 100 4.63 -9.28 -2.48
CA TYR A 100 4.13 -9.60 -3.81
C TYR A 100 4.76 -10.87 -4.40
N GLY A 101 5.86 -11.33 -3.83
CA GLY A 101 6.71 -12.38 -4.40
C GLY A 101 5.99 -13.69 -4.73
N ASN A 102 4.99 -14.05 -3.91
CA ASN A 102 4.26 -15.31 -4.06
C ASN A 102 3.30 -15.34 -5.27
N PHE A 103 2.93 -14.17 -5.81
CA PHE A 103 1.95 -14.03 -6.89
C PHE A 103 2.57 -13.57 -8.21
N GLN A 104 3.89 -13.47 -8.24
CA GLN A 104 4.61 -12.96 -9.40
C GLN A 104 5.44 -14.05 -10.07
N SER A 105 5.56 -13.97 -11.39
CA SER A 105 6.48 -14.84 -12.11
C SER A 105 7.92 -14.62 -11.65
N PRO A 106 8.82 -15.63 -11.77
CA PRO A 106 10.21 -15.51 -11.37
C PRO A 106 10.95 -14.31 -12.00
N TRP A 107 10.51 -13.88 -13.17
CA TRP A 107 11.11 -12.81 -13.97
C TRP A 107 10.44 -11.44 -13.76
N SER A 108 9.39 -11.39 -12.94
CA SER A 108 8.68 -10.14 -12.68
C SER A 108 9.47 -9.22 -11.76
N LEU A 109 9.58 -7.95 -12.12
CA LEU A 109 10.15 -6.90 -11.28
C LEU A 109 9.35 -6.74 -9.97
N TRP A 110 8.06 -7.02 -10.00
CA TRP A 110 7.16 -7.00 -8.84
C TRP A 110 7.51 -8.04 -7.78
N LYS A 111 8.26 -9.07 -8.13
CA LYS A 111 8.67 -10.12 -7.18
C LYS A 111 9.47 -9.56 -6.01
N THR A 112 10.19 -8.48 -6.23
CA THR A 112 11.02 -7.84 -5.21
C THR A 112 10.34 -6.65 -4.53
N MET A 113 9.10 -6.36 -4.91
CA MET A 113 8.33 -5.28 -4.29
C MET A 113 7.87 -5.67 -2.89
N LYS A 114 8.05 -4.75 -1.97
CA LYS A 114 7.58 -4.84 -0.60
C LYS A 114 7.02 -3.50 -0.18
N ASP A 115 5.86 -3.53 0.42
CA ASP A 115 5.29 -2.35 1.05
C ASP A 115 5.18 -2.59 2.56
N GLU A 116 5.30 -1.53 3.31
CA GLU A 116 4.95 -1.49 4.73
C GLU A 116 3.92 -0.42 4.96
N VAL A 117 2.90 -0.76 5.74
CA VAL A 117 1.76 0.13 6.00
C VAL A 117 1.49 0.20 7.50
N ARG A 118 1.13 1.37 7.99
CA ARG A 118 0.72 1.60 9.38
C ARG A 118 -0.58 2.37 9.44
N VAL A 119 -1.38 2.09 10.45
CA VAL A 119 -2.55 2.91 10.78
C VAL A 119 -2.04 4.25 11.29
N ALA A 120 -2.39 5.32 10.59
CA ALA A 120 -2.03 6.68 10.96
C ALA A 120 -3.16 7.37 11.73
N ALA A 121 -4.40 7.11 11.36
CA ALA A 121 -5.57 7.67 12.01
C ALA A 121 -6.80 6.77 11.83
N VAL A 122 -7.72 6.89 12.77
CA VAL A 122 -9.08 6.33 12.71
C VAL A 122 -10.01 7.50 13.01
N ASN A 123 -11.00 7.74 12.15
CA ASN A 123 -12.01 8.76 12.45
C ASN A 123 -13.16 8.17 13.30
N ASP A 124 -14.07 9.05 13.74
CA ASP A 124 -15.20 8.66 14.59
C ASP A 124 -16.18 7.67 13.90
N ASP A 125 -16.21 7.64 12.58
CA ASP A 125 -16.99 6.68 11.78
C ASP A 125 -16.27 5.34 11.57
N GLY A 126 -15.09 5.13 12.15
CA GLY A 126 -14.27 3.94 11.97
C GLY A 126 -13.48 3.89 10.64
N ASN A 127 -13.47 4.97 9.85
CA ASN A 127 -12.67 5.01 8.63
C ASN A 127 -11.18 5.10 8.96
N LEU A 128 -10.39 4.30 8.27
CA LEU A 128 -8.95 4.21 8.47
C LEU A 128 -8.19 5.09 7.49
N VAL A 129 -7.14 5.72 8.00
CA VAL A 129 -6.07 6.31 7.20
C VAL A 129 -4.80 5.53 7.47
N LEU A 130 -4.23 4.97 6.41
CA LEU A 130 -2.99 4.22 6.47
C LEU A 130 -1.90 5.00 5.74
N ILE A 131 -0.70 5.04 6.31
CA ILE A 131 0.50 5.56 5.65
C ILE A 131 1.42 4.40 5.37
N GLY A 132 1.94 4.35 4.16
CA GLY A 132 2.81 3.28 3.70
C GLY A 132 4.05 3.77 2.99
N MET A 133 5.00 2.85 2.87
CA MET A 133 6.23 2.99 2.11
C MET A 133 6.36 1.78 1.19
N GLY A 134 6.46 2.02 -0.12
CA GLY A 134 6.72 1.00 -1.12
C GLY A 134 8.16 1.00 -1.57
N CYS A 135 8.79 -0.16 -1.67
CA CYS A 135 10.16 -0.28 -2.13
C CYS A 135 10.36 -1.50 -3.04
N MET A 136 11.41 -1.44 -3.84
CA MET A 136 11.86 -2.54 -4.69
C MET A 136 13.36 -2.73 -4.53
N ALA A 137 13.81 -3.96 -4.52
CA ALA A 137 15.24 -4.26 -4.34
C ALA A 137 16.12 -3.61 -5.42
N TRP A 138 15.67 -3.63 -6.68
CA TRP A 138 16.43 -3.09 -7.81
C TRP A 138 16.51 -1.56 -7.84
N SER A 139 15.61 -0.85 -7.17
CA SER A 139 15.64 0.62 -7.08
C SER A 139 16.39 1.13 -5.85
N GLY A 140 17.11 0.26 -5.11
CA GLY A 140 17.84 0.62 -3.90
C GLY A 140 17.09 0.27 -2.60
N GLY A 141 16.02 -0.50 -2.70
CA GLY A 141 15.26 -0.94 -1.52
C GLY A 141 14.66 0.21 -0.75
N PHE A 142 14.73 0.16 0.58
CA PHE A 142 14.16 1.18 1.46
C PHE A 142 14.83 2.56 1.37
N TRP A 143 16.04 2.67 0.83
CA TRP A 143 16.70 3.96 0.61
C TRP A 143 15.95 4.84 -0.40
N ASN A 144 15.25 4.21 -1.35
CA ASN A 144 14.45 4.88 -2.37
C ASN A 144 12.97 4.52 -2.23
N ALA A 145 12.49 4.34 -1.02
CA ALA A 145 11.10 4.00 -0.77
C ALA A 145 10.18 5.18 -1.11
N SER A 146 9.04 4.84 -1.70
CA SER A 146 8.03 5.80 -2.11
C SER A 146 6.90 5.83 -1.09
N PRO A 147 6.68 6.97 -0.44
CA PRO A 147 5.60 7.11 0.53
C PRO A 147 4.25 7.22 -0.18
N PHE A 148 3.24 6.59 0.40
CA PHE A 148 1.86 6.66 -0.06
C PHE A 148 0.89 6.72 1.12
N CYS A 149 -0.31 7.18 0.85
CA CYS A 149 -1.43 7.19 1.77
C CYS A 149 -2.57 6.33 1.21
N LEU A 150 -3.26 5.62 2.08
CA LEU A 150 -4.48 4.90 1.78
C LEU A 150 -5.57 5.37 2.75
N TYR A 151 -6.78 5.56 2.24
CA TYR A 151 -7.92 5.92 3.06
C TYR A 151 -9.15 5.09 2.65
N THR A 152 -9.97 4.74 3.62
CA THR A 152 -11.16 3.92 3.40
C THR A 152 -12.07 4.58 2.37
N ARG A 153 -12.48 3.83 1.37
CA ARG A 153 -13.45 4.29 0.39
C ARG A 153 -14.85 4.28 1.03
N LYS A 154 -15.53 5.41 0.95
CA LYS A 154 -16.95 5.53 1.32
C LYS A 154 -17.86 4.95 0.25
#